data_c33a54bbea8f94838437aa27b32dd71d
#
_entry.id   c33a54bbea8f94838437aa27b32dd71d
#
_cell.length_a   1.000
_cell.length_b   1.000
_cell.length_c   1.000
_cell.angle_alpha   90.00
_cell.angle_beta   90.00
_cell.angle_gamma   90.00
#
_symmetry.space_group_name_H-M   'P 1'
#
loop_
_entity.id
_entity.type
_entity.pdbx_description
1 polymer ?
#
loop_
_entity_poly.entity_id
_entity_poly.type
_entity_poly.pdbx_seq_one_letter_code
_entity_poly.pdbx_strand_id
1 'polypeptide(L)'
;MTHESLSRRERQIMDIVYRRGEATAAQIVAEMADPPSYSAVRALLRILVDKKHLKHREAGPRYVYSPTVPRQQARARALAQLVNTFFDGSASRAASALLGSARRRLTKAELDELSELIDAARKRGQ
;
A
#
# COMPACT_ATOMS: atom_id res chain seq x y z
N MET A 1 8.90 8.99 17.41
CA MET A 1 9.12 8.70 16.18
C MET A 1 8.33 9.49 15.26
N THR A 2 8.87 9.84 14.34
CA THR A 2 8.22 10.70 13.48
C THR A 2 7.83 10.02 12.26
N HIS A 3 6.66 10.19 11.92
CA HIS A 3 6.22 9.87 10.63
C HIS A 3 6.43 11.11 9.82
N GLU A 4 7.43 11.10 9.02
CA GLU A 4 7.53 12.16 8.06
C GLU A 4 6.42 12.00 7.07
N SER A 5 5.63 13.05 6.90
CA SER A 5 4.59 13.07 5.90
C SER A 5 5.20 12.92 4.53
N LEU A 6 4.62 12.07 3.72
CA LEU A 6 5.02 11.95 2.33
C LEU A 6 4.27 12.98 1.50
N SER A 7 4.95 13.56 0.53
CA SER A 7 4.30 14.42 -0.43
C SER A 7 3.39 13.58 -1.32
N ARG A 8 2.55 14.25 -2.10
CA ARG A 8 1.67 13.56 -3.03
C ARG A 8 2.45 12.68 -4.00
N ARG A 9 3.53 13.21 -4.55
CA ARG A 9 4.36 12.46 -5.49
C ARG A 9 5.07 11.32 -4.83
N GLU A 10 5.55 11.53 -3.62
CA GLU A 10 6.19 10.46 -2.86
C GLU A 10 5.22 9.32 -2.59
N ARG A 11 3.98 9.64 -2.26
CA ARG A 11 2.97 8.60 -2.05
C ARG A 11 2.67 7.82 -3.32
N GLN A 12 2.61 8.52 -4.45
CA GLN A 12 2.40 7.84 -5.73
C GLN A 12 3.51 6.84 -6.01
N ILE A 13 4.74 7.24 -5.75
CA ILE A 13 5.89 6.36 -5.95
C ILE A 13 5.82 5.16 -5.00
N MET A 14 5.55 5.40 -3.73
CA MET A 14 5.46 4.31 -2.76
C MET A 14 4.35 3.32 -3.12
N ASP A 15 3.20 3.83 -3.58
CA ASP A 15 2.11 2.95 -3.99
C ASP A 15 2.52 2.03 -5.13
N ILE A 16 3.26 2.56 -6.09
CA ILE A 16 3.74 1.76 -7.22
C ILE A 16 4.73 0.70 -6.75
N VAL A 17 5.68 1.10 -5.90
CA VAL A 17 6.69 0.18 -5.40
C VAL A 17 6.05 -0.93 -4.56
N TYR A 18 5.09 -0.58 -3.70
CA TYR A 18 4.38 -1.59 -2.92
C TYR A 18 3.61 -2.55 -3.82
N ARG A 19 2.96 -2.04 -4.86
CA ARG A 19 2.17 -2.88 -5.75
C ARG A 19 3.05 -3.84 -6.56
N ARG A 20 4.22 -3.37 -6.98
CA ARG A 20 5.13 -4.19 -7.76
C ARG A 20 6.05 -5.07 -6.91
N GLY A 21 6.27 -4.68 -5.66
CA GLY A 21 7.26 -5.32 -4.82
C GLY A 21 8.64 -4.70 -4.94
N GLU A 22 9.06 -4.37 -6.15
CA GLU A 22 10.27 -3.61 -6.43
C GLU A 22 10.12 -2.97 -7.80
N ALA A 23 10.88 -1.91 -8.05
CA ALA A 23 10.76 -1.19 -9.31
C ALA A 23 12.00 -0.37 -9.60
N THR A 24 12.31 -0.21 -10.88
CA THR A 24 13.30 0.74 -11.34
C THR A 24 12.64 2.11 -11.53
N ALA A 25 13.46 3.15 -11.62
CA ALA A 25 12.93 4.49 -11.86
C ALA A 25 12.11 4.55 -13.16
N ALA A 26 12.58 3.89 -14.21
CA ALA A 26 11.85 3.89 -15.48
C ALA A 26 10.49 3.22 -15.36
N GLN A 27 10.41 2.12 -14.61
CA GLN A 27 9.13 1.46 -14.38
C GLN A 27 8.17 2.33 -13.60
N ILE A 28 8.69 3.08 -12.64
CA ILE A 28 7.87 3.98 -11.84
C ILE A 28 7.30 5.09 -12.71
N VAL A 29 8.15 5.72 -13.53
CA VAL A 29 7.69 6.77 -14.45
C VAL A 29 6.59 6.24 -15.36
N ALA A 30 6.78 5.03 -15.87
CA ALA A 30 5.81 4.44 -16.80
C ALA A 30 4.44 4.22 -16.16
N GLU A 31 4.40 4.01 -14.85
CA GLU A 31 3.14 3.75 -14.16
C GLU A 31 2.52 4.96 -13.49
N MET A 32 3.25 6.06 -13.39
CA MET A 32 2.69 7.26 -12.78
C MET A 32 1.69 7.93 -13.72
N ALA A 33 0.56 8.34 -13.17
CA ALA A 33 -0.36 9.20 -13.89
C ALA A 33 0.23 10.60 -13.88
N ASP A 34 0.38 11.21 -15.04
CA ASP A 34 0.92 12.56 -15.16
C ASP A 34 2.29 12.66 -14.47
N PRO A 35 3.29 11.87 -14.91
CA PRO A 35 4.56 11.83 -14.20
C PRO A 35 5.36 13.10 -14.42
N PRO A 36 6.17 13.51 -13.45
CA PRO A 36 7.17 14.54 -13.67
C PRO A 36 8.29 13.97 -14.51
N SER A 37 9.33 14.76 -14.76
CA SER A 37 10.45 14.28 -15.55
C SER A 37 11.13 13.09 -14.86
N TYR A 38 11.84 12.31 -15.68
CA TYR A 38 12.61 11.19 -15.15
C TYR A 38 13.59 11.65 -14.06
N SER A 39 14.25 12.79 -14.28
CA SER A 39 15.17 13.35 -13.30
C SER A 39 14.48 13.68 -11.99
N ALA A 40 13.27 14.21 -12.08
CA ALA A 40 12.51 14.57 -10.88
C ALA A 40 12.12 13.31 -10.11
N VAL A 41 11.73 12.24 -10.81
CA VAL A 41 11.41 10.98 -10.16
C VAL A 41 12.64 10.42 -9.46
N ARG A 42 13.80 10.49 -10.10
CA ARG A 42 15.04 10.02 -9.47
C ARG A 42 15.37 10.82 -8.22
N ALA A 43 15.13 12.13 -8.24
CA ALA A 43 15.33 12.95 -7.06
C ALA A 43 14.39 12.57 -5.93
N LEU A 44 13.13 12.29 -6.26
CA LEU A 44 12.16 11.85 -5.26
C LEU A 44 12.54 10.49 -4.67
N LEU A 45 13.04 9.59 -5.51
CA LEU A 45 13.50 8.29 -5.04
C LEU A 45 14.66 8.43 -4.06
N ARG A 46 15.58 9.35 -4.34
CA ARG A 46 16.68 9.61 -3.44
C ARG A 46 16.19 10.11 -2.09
N ILE A 47 15.21 11.01 -2.11
CA ILE A 47 14.60 11.50 -0.88
C ILE A 47 13.97 10.36 -0.09
N LEU A 48 13.26 9.47 -0.77
CA LEU A 48 12.62 8.33 -0.11
C LEU A 48 13.64 7.36 0.48
N VAL A 49 14.76 7.17 -0.19
CA VAL A 49 15.85 6.36 0.36
C VAL A 49 16.44 7.03 1.59
N ASP A 50 16.68 8.35 1.52
CA ASP A 50 17.23 9.09 2.64
C ASP A 50 16.29 9.09 3.84
N LYS A 51 14.99 9.14 3.60
CA LYS A 51 13.97 9.04 4.66
C LYS A 51 13.77 7.63 5.17
N LYS A 52 14.42 6.65 4.54
CA LYS A 52 14.36 5.24 4.92
C LYS A 52 13.02 4.58 4.65
N HIS A 53 12.27 5.12 3.71
CA HIS A 53 11.06 4.45 3.21
C HIS A 53 11.41 3.43 2.13
N LEU A 54 12.47 3.67 1.38
CA LEU A 54 12.93 2.79 0.33
C LEU A 54 14.38 2.39 0.57
N LYS A 55 14.74 1.24 0.05
CA LYS A 55 16.14 0.82 -0.10
C LYS A 55 16.33 0.50 -1.57
N HIS A 56 17.60 0.41 -1.99
CA HIS A 56 17.88 0.11 -3.38
C HIS A 56 19.08 -0.82 -3.49
N ARG A 57 19.15 -1.50 -4.61
CA ARG A 57 20.31 -2.32 -4.98
C ARG A 57 20.65 -2.04 -6.43
N GLU A 58 21.89 -2.28 -6.77
CA GLU A 58 22.31 -2.15 -8.16
C GLU A 58 21.95 -3.40 -8.95
N ALA A 59 21.46 -3.19 -10.15
CA ALA A 59 21.16 -4.27 -11.08
C ALA A 59 21.64 -3.82 -12.45
N GLY A 60 22.90 -4.11 -12.75
CA GLY A 60 23.55 -3.57 -13.94
C GLY A 60 23.67 -2.07 -13.84
N PRO A 61 23.29 -1.31 -14.87
CA PRO A 61 23.40 0.14 -14.84
C PRO A 61 22.25 0.81 -14.08
N ARG A 62 21.36 0.05 -13.48
CA ARG A 62 20.14 0.59 -12.86
C ARG A 62 20.11 0.28 -11.38
N TYR A 63 19.30 1.06 -10.66
CA TYR A 63 18.94 0.74 -9.30
C TYR A 63 17.53 0.16 -9.29
N VAL A 64 17.33 -0.84 -8.46
CA VAL A 64 16.01 -1.40 -8.18
C VAL A 64 15.63 -1.00 -6.78
N TYR A 65 14.50 -0.36 -6.63
CA TYR A 65 14.01 0.17 -5.36
C TYR A 65 12.95 -0.76 -4.78
N SER A 66 13.03 -0.97 -3.48
CA SER A 66 12.05 -1.79 -2.77
C SER A 66 11.73 -1.14 -1.43
N PRO A 67 10.56 -1.44 -0.85
CA PRO A 67 10.20 -0.82 0.43
C PRO A 67 11.03 -1.40 1.56
N THR A 68 11.34 -0.56 2.55
CA THR A 68 12.04 -1.02 3.74
C THR A 68 11.11 -1.78 4.68
N VAL A 69 9.80 -1.47 4.60
CA VAL A 69 8.77 -2.17 5.38
C VAL A 69 8.07 -3.14 4.44
N PRO A 70 7.99 -4.41 4.78
CA PRO A 70 7.31 -5.38 3.91
C PRO A 70 5.89 -4.95 3.59
N ARG A 71 5.45 -5.25 2.37
CA ARG A 71 4.14 -4.87 1.88
C ARG A 71 3.02 -5.28 2.83
N GLN A 72 3.11 -6.49 3.35
CA GLN A 72 2.08 -7.00 4.24
C GLN A 72 1.99 -6.18 5.52
N GLN A 73 3.13 -5.77 6.05
CA GLN A 73 3.17 -4.96 7.26
C GLN A 73 2.64 -3.55 7.00
N ALA A 74 3.00 -2.97 5.85
CA ALA A 74 2.50 -1.66 5.47
C ALA A 74 0.98 -1.70 5.29
N ARG A 75 0.47 -2.77 4.71
CA ARG A 75 -0.96 -2.97 4.50
C ARG A 75 -1.70 -3.05 5.84
N ALA A 76 -1.15 -3.80 6.79
CA ALA A 76 -1.77 -3.92 8.10
C ALA A 76 -1.83 -2.58 8.82
N ARG A 77 -0.77 -1.79 8.73
CA ARG A 77 -0.75 -0.45 9.34
C ARG A 77 -1.77 0.48 8.71
N ALA A 78 -1.85 0.46 7.38
CA ALA A 78 -2.80 1.30 6.67
C ALA A 78 -4.23 0.94 7.03
N LEU A 79 -4.51 -0.35 7.11
CA LEU A 79 -5.83 -0.82 7.48
C LEU A 79 -6.18 -0.40 8.90
N ALA A 80 -5.27 -0.58 9.83
CA ALA A 80 -5.50 -0.18 11.22
C ALA A 80 -5.79 1.31 11.32
N GLN A 81 -5.03 2.13 10.60
CA GLN A 81 -5.24 3.57 10.62
C GLN A 81 -6.60 3.95 10.03
N LEU A 82 -6.99 3.32 8.93
CA LEU A 82 -8.28 3.56 8.30
C LEU A 82 -9.42 3.24 9.27
N VAL A 83 -9.34 2.08 9.91
CA VAL A 83 -10.37 1.65 10.84
C VAL A 83 -10.45 2.61 12.03
N ASN A 84 -9.30 2.99 12.56
CA ASN A 84 -9.28 3.90 13.72
C ASN A 84 -9.76 5.30 13.38
N THR A 85 -9.35 5.81 12.21
CA THR A 85 -9.67 7.19 11.83
C THR A 85 -11.11 7.37 11.40
N PHE A 86 -11.64 6.44 10.60
CA PHE A 86 -12.93 6.62 9.96
C PHE A 86 -14.03 5.75 10.53
N PHE A 87 -13.70 4.73 11.30
CA PHE A 87 -14.68 3.77 11.80
C PHE A 87 -14.55 3.57 13.31
N ASP A 88 -13.97 4.54 13.98
CA ASP A 88 -13.89 4.56 15.45
C ASP A 88 -13.31 3.27 16.04
N GLY A 89 -12.38 2.67 15.33
CA GLY A 89 -11.75 1.44 15.79
C GLY A 89 -12.57 0.18 15.56
N SER A 90 -13.71 0.30 14.89
CA SER A 90 -14.61 -0.84 14.69
C SER A 90 -14.38 -1.52 13.36
N ALA A 91 -13.80 -2.71 13.41
CA ALA A 91 -13.60 -3.53 12.21
C ALA A 91 -14.92 -3.92 11.59
N SER A 92 -15.94 -4.17 12.41
CA SER A 92 -17.25 -4.56 11.88
C SER A 92 -17.93 -3.43 11.12
N ARG A 93 -17.75 -2.20 11.56
CA ARG A 93 -18.28 -1.04 10.82
C ARG A 93 -17.55 -0.88 9.48
N ALA A 94 -16.25 -1.08 9.48
CA ALA A 94 -15.47 -0.99 8.24
C ALA A 94 -15.91 -2.07 7.27
N ALA A 95 -16.07 -3.29 7.75
CA ALA A 95 -16.51 -4.41 6.91
C ALA A 95 -17.91 -4.16 6.36
N SER A 96 -18.79 -3.61 7.20
CA SER A 96 -20.14 -3.29 6.78
C SER A 96 -20.14 -2.27 5.65
N ALA A 97 -19.31 -1.25 5.77
CA ALA A 97 -19.19 -0.23 4.75
C ALA A 97 -18.69 -0.81 3.42
N LEU A 98 -17.73 -1.71 3.49
CA LEU A 98 -17.21 -2.36 2.29
C LEU A 98 -18.27 -3.23 1.61
N LEU A 99 -19.00 -3.98 2.40
CA LEU A 99 -20.04 -4.86 1.86
C LEU A 99 -21.20 -4.08 1.27
N GLY A 100 -21.48 -2.91 1.82
CA GLY A 100 -22.56 -2.07 1.35
C GLY A 100 -22.19 -1.16 0.20
N SER A 101 -20.93 -1.16 -0.24
CA SER A 101 -20.49 -0.25 -1.29
C SER A 101 -21.05 -0.66 -2.63
N ALA A 102 -21.76 0.26 -3.29
CA ALA A 102 -22.32 0.02 -4.61
C ALA A 102 -21.26 -0.05 -5.71
N ARG A 103 -20.09 0.52 -5.45
CA ARG A 103 -19.04 0.56 -6.46
C ARG A 103 -18.28 -0.75 -6.61
N ARG A 104 -18.26 -1.55 -5.56
CA ARG A 104 -17.57 -2.81 -5.59
C ARG A 104 -18.51 -3.90 -5.17
N ARG A 105 -18.97 -4.63 -6.15
CA ARG A 105 -19.80 -5.77 -5.86
C ARG A 105 -18.90 -6.96 -5.69
N LEU A 106 -19.11 -7.67 -4.62
CA LEU A 106 -18.39 -8.90 -4.36
C LEU A 106 -19.01 -10.02 -5.15
N THR A 107 -18.17 -10.87 -5.71
CA THR A 107 -18.65 -12.06 -6.39
C THR A 107 -19.13 -13.07 -5.37
N LYS A 108 -19.89 -14.08 -5.85
CA LYS A 108 -20.33 -15.15 -4.97
C LYS A 108 -19.13 -15.86 -4.34
N ALA A 109 -18.07 -16.08 -5.12
CA ALA A 109 -16.88 -16.74 -4.61
C ALA A 109 -16.22 -15.90 -3.50
N GLU A 110 -16.17 -14.60 -3.70
CA GLU A 110 -15.59 -13.70 -2.68
C GLU A 110 -16.44 -13.68 -1.40
N LEU A 111 -17.76 -13.69 -1.55
CA LEU A 111 -18.65 -13.73 -0.39
C LEU A 111 -18.49 -15.05 0.37
N ASP A 112 -18.35 -16.16 -0.36
CA ASP A 112 -18.13 -17.46 0.27
C ASP A 112 -16.82 -17.46 1.04
N GLU A 113 -15.79 -16.88 0.48
CA GLU A 113 -14.49 -16.77 1.13
C GLU A 113 -14.57 -15.97 2.43
N LEU A 114 -15.28 -14.84 2.38
CA LEU A 114 -15.48 -14.02 3.56
C LEU A 114 -16.27 -14.76 4.63
N SER A 115 -17.27 -15.49 4.23
CA SER A 115 -18.07 -16.29 5.15
C SER A 115 -17.22 -17.33 5.86
N GLU A 116 -16.31 -17.98 5.15
CA GLU A 116 -15.38 -18.93 5.74
C GLU A 116 -14.45 -18.28 6.74
N LEU A 117 -13.98 -17.07 6.42
CA LEU A 117 -13.10 -16.34 7.32
C LEU A 117 -13.81 -15.95 8.61
N ILE A 118 -15.09 -15.58 8.51
CA ILE A 118 -15.90 -15.25 9.68
C ILE A 118 -16.08 -16.49 10.55
N ASP A 119 -16.40 -17.61 9.93
CA ASP A 119 -16.57 -18.88 10.68
C ASP A 119 -15.28 -19.27 11.39
N ALA A 120 -14.14 -19.12 10.71
CA ALA A 120 -12.85 -19.42 11.32
C ALA A 120 -12.58 -18.52 12.52
N ALA A 121 -12.94 -17.25 12.42
CA ALA A 121 -12.75 -16.30 13.53
C ALA A 121 -13.62 -16.71 14.72
N ARG A 122 -14.84 -17.13 14.48
CA ARG A 122 -15.73 -17.59 15.55
C ARG A 122 -15.15 -18.81 16.25
N LYS A 123 -14.57 -19.74 15.48
CA LYS A 123 -13.99 -20.95 16.05
C LYS A 123 -12.77 -20.69 16.90
N ARG A 124 -12.09 -19.56 16.68
CA ARG A 124 -10.93 -19.22 17.49
C ARG A 124 -11.30 -18.71 18.88
N GLY A 125 -12.57 -18.86 19.25
CA GLY A 125 -12.97 -18.57 20.61
C GLY A 125 -13.40 -17.13 20.84
N GLN A 126 -13.78 -16.49 19.80
CA GLN A 126 -14.18 -15.09 19.93
C GLN A 126 -15.71 -14.92 20.06
#